data_bda6d780f20e1f2b276c59f7ba4a6877
#
_entry.id   bda6d780f20e1f2b276c59f7ba4a6877
#
_cell.length_a   1.000
_cell.length_b   1.000
_cell.length_c   1.000
_cell.angle_alpha   90.00
_cell.angle_beta   90.00
_cell.angle_gamma   90.00
#
_symmetry.space_group_name_H-M   'P 1'
#
loop_
_entity.id
_entity.type
_entity.pdbx_description
1 polymer ?
#
loop_
_entity_poly.entity_id
_entity_poly.type
_entity_poly.pdbx_seq_one_letter_code
_entity_poly.pdbx_strand_id
1 'polypeptide(L)'
;MSISTFPSHDGSLPYVSQWGSLDRNDEVVMRRAAPSGLDVFLRRTDPSHLHDWAADGYHSSEEYLFWSRKVCGLACLQSLLHGWTDVRLTMRELLALALDWGCYLVEPHGKVQGLLYRPFMAWVSSQFGFTCQVVENTPIQASSRAVRPGQVLIASVSPEIRDPRTYAPRRGGHLVLIHAVHGGIVRFHDPSGYSHNADSASLPLRIFERFHARRGILVSAPS
;
A
#
# COMPACT_ATOMS: atom_id res chain seq x y z
N MET A 1 -34.14 -11.62 12.28
CA MET A 1 -33.50 -11.27 11.01
C MET A 1 -33.02 -9.83 11.15
N SER A 2 -31.77 -9.64 11.58
CA SER A 2 -31.20 -8.29 11.71
C SER A 2 -30.39 -8.02 10.45
N ILE A 3 -30.87 -7.05 9.69
CA ILE A 3 -30.13 -6.51 8.54
C ILE A 3 -28.99 -5.66 9.14
N SER A 4 -27.77 -6.18 9.10
CA SER A 4 -26.59 -5.40 9.41
C SER A 4 -26.43 -4.36 8.31
N THR A 5 -26.80 -3.13 8.60
CA THR A 5 -26.50 -2.00 7.74
C THR A 5 -25.00 -1.72 7.87
N PHE A 6 -24.23 -2.01 6.81
CA PHE A 6 -22.87 -1.51 6.68
C PHE A 6 -22.89 0.02 6.81
N PRO A 7 -21.95 0.62 7.57
CA PRO A 7 -21.88 2.07 7.63
C PRO A 7 -21.66 2.58 6.20
N SER A 8 -22.48 3.53 5.80
CA SER A 8 -22.38 4.26 4.55
C SER A 8 -21.12 5.12 4.60
N HIS A 9 -19.98 4.53 4.27
CA HIS A 9 -18.79 5.30 3.96
C HIS A 9 -18.94 5.82 2.53
N ASP A 10 -18.61 7.08 2.34
CA ASP A 10 -18.54 7.80 1.05
C ASP A 10 -17.59 7.17 0.00
N GLY A 11 -17.23 5.91 0.18
CA GLY A 11 -16.37 5.12 -0.70
C GLY A 11 -14.88 5.40 -0.55
N SER A 12 -14.47 6.24 0.39
CA SER A 12 -13.06 6.48 0.63
C SER A 12 -12.48 5.45 1.59
N LEU A 13 -11.46 4.72 1.13
CA LEU A 13 -10.65 3.86 2.00
C LEU A 13 -9.71 4.73 2.84
N PRO A 14 -9.50 4.41 4.12
CA PRO A 14 -8.55 5.16 4.94
C PRO A 14 -7.12 4.96 4.41
N TYR A 15 -6.36 6.02 4.43
CA TYR A 15 -4.93 5.94 4.11
C TYR A 15 -4.16 5.24 5.23
N VAL A 16 -3.27 4.35 4.85
CA VAL A 16 -2.32 3.70 5.75
C VAL A 16 -0.90 3.86 5.20
N SER A 17 -0.02 4.40 6.03
CA SER A 17 1.40 4.52 5.71
C SER A 17 2.14 3.21 6.03
N GLN A 18 3.06 2.80 5.15
CA GLN A 18 3.97 1.69 5.45
C GLN A 18 4.97 2.01 6.57
N TRP A 19 5.06 3.27 6.94
CA TRP A 19 5.95 3.76 8.00
C TRP A 19 5.26 3.78 9.37
N GLY A 20 3.97 3.44 9.44
CA GLY A 20 3.16 3.43 10.64
C GLY A 20 2.24 4.64 10.80
N SER A 21 1.56 4.68 11.92
CA SER A 21 0.67 5.77 12.28
C SER A 21 1.47 7.03 12.54
N LEU A 22 1.35 8.01 11.65
CA LEU A 22 1.82 9.36 11.93
C LEU A 22 0.89 10.01 12.94
N ASP A 23 1.38 10.39 14.10
CA ASP A 23 0.69 11.41 14.89
C ASP A 23 0.62 12.69 14.03
N ARG A 24 -0.53 13.39 14.08
CA ARG A 24 -0.73 14.64 13.31
C ARG A 24 0.36 15.69 13.59
N ASN A 25 0.99 15.63 14.76
CA ASN A 25 2.11 16.47 15.13
C ASN A 25 3.41 16.08 14.39
N ASP A 26 3.64 14.78 14.18
CA ASP A 26 4.79 14.28 13.44
C ASP A 26 4.68 14.58 11.94
N GLU A 27 3.46 14.59 11.39
CA GLU A 27 3.20 15.00 10.01
C GLU A 27 3.68 16.45 9.75
N VAL A 28 3.52 17.35 10.72
CA VAL A 28 4.01 18.74 10.63
C VAL A 28 5.54 18.79 10.72
N VAL A 29 6.15 17.97 11.57
CA VAL A 29 7.62 17.87 11.68
C VAL A 29 8.21 17.28 10.41
N MET A 30 7.60 16.25 9.85
CA MET A 30 8.03 15.62 8.60
C MET A 30 7.92 16.53 7.39
N ARG A 31 6.84 17.33 7.32
CA ARG A 31 6.69 18.36 6.27
C ARG A 31 7.77 19.44 6.32
N ARG A 32 8.38 19.68 7.50
CA ARG A 32 9.46 20.65 7.68
C ARG A 32 10.86 20.05 7.52
N ALA A 33 11.03 18.77 7.86
CA ALA A 33 12.34 18.12 7.93
C ALA A 33 12.70 17.33 6.64
N ALA A 34 11.71 16.89 5.87
CA ALA A 34 11.94 16.12 4.65
C ALA A 34 11.36 16.84 3.43
N PRO A 35 12.18 17.55 2.67
CA PRO A 35 11.76 18.23 1.44
C PRO A 35 11.24 17.27 0.36
N SER A 36 11.53 15.97 0.46
CA SER A 36 10.94 14.94 -0.40
C SER A 36 10.95 13.58 0.32
N GLY A 37 9.85 12.82 0.22
CA GLY A 37 9.79 11.43 0.68
C GLY A 37 10.85 10.52 0.04
N LEU A 38 11.50 10.99 -1.00
CA LEU A 38 12.65 10.38 -1.64
C LEU A 38 13.86 10.29 -0.71
N ASP A 39 14.06 11.24 0.21
CA ASP A 39 15.21 11.28 1.09
C ASP A 39 15.20 10.15 2.13
N VAL A 40 14.05 9.81 2.68
CA VAL A 40 13.89 8.63 3.55
C VAL A 40 14.12 7.35 2.73
N PHE A 41 13.59 7.30 1.52
CA PHE A 41 13.75 6.16 0.63
C PHE A 41 15.21 5.95 0.20
N LEU A 42 15.93 7.04 0.00
CA LEU A 42 17.36 7.05 -0.33
C LEU A 42 18.29 6.87 0.89
N ARG A 43 17.75 6.55 2.07
CA ARG A 43 18.49 6.40 3.34
C ARG A 43 19.14 7.68 3.87
N ARG A 44 18.67 8.85 3.46
CA ARG A 44 19.21 10.13 3.94
C ARG A 44 18.64 10.55 5.29
N THR A 45 17.45 10.04 5.64
CA THR A 45 16.81 10.25 6.94
C THR A 45 16.42 8.90 7.53
N ASP A 46 16.70 8.67 8.79
CA ASP A 46 16.30 7.45 9.49
C ASP A 46 14.85 7.61 9.96
N PRO A 47 13.88 6.82 9.43
CA PRO A 47 12.50 6.91 9.83
C PRO A 47 12.24 6.46 11.29
N SER A 48 13.18 5.76 11.94
CA SER A 48 13.00 5.32 13.33
C SER A 48 12.93 6.48 14.33
N HIS A 49 13.42 7.66 13.96
CA HIS A 49 13.31 8.86 14.79
C HIS A 49 11.96 9.59 14.63
N LEU A 50 11.14 9.15 13.69
CA LEU A 50 9.92 9.84 13.27
C LEU A 50 8.65 9.07 13.65
N HIS A 51 8.77 7.79 14.08
CA HIS A 51 7.65 6.91 14.33
C HIS A 51 7.80 6.17 15.67
N ASP A 52 6.68 6.03 16.34
CA ASP A 52 6.57 5.07 17.45
C ASP A 52 6.41 3.65 16.86
N TRP A 53 7.53 3.05 16.49
CA TRP A 53 7.56 1.70 15.93
C TRP A 53 6.99 0.65 16.91
N ALA A 54 7.02 0.93 18.22
CA ALA A 54 6.44 0.06 19.23
C ALA A 54 4.90 0.08 19.18
N ALA A 55 4.29 1.23 18.88
CA ALA A 55 2.84 1.33 18.67
C ALA A 55 2.36 0.51 17.45
N ASP A 56 3.21 0.33 16.44
CA ASP A 56 2.95 -0.55 15.31
C ASP A 56 3.28 -2.02 15.58
N GLY A 57 3.63 -2.37 16.82
CA GLY A 57 3.86 -3.73 17.32
C GLY A 57 5.25 -4.31 17.03
N TYR A 58 6.19 -3.54 16.49
CA TYR A 58 7.55 -4.02 16.24
C TYR A 58 8.32 -4.22 17.55
N HIS A 59 9.21 -5.21 17.58
CA HIS A 59 9.97 -5.56 18.78
C HIS A 59 11.26 -4.74 18.95
N SER A 60 11.75 -4.15 17.86
CA SER A 60 12.91 -3.26 17.88
C SER A 60 12.92 -2.29 16.71
N SER A 61 13.71 -1.24 16.85
CA SER A 61 13.93 -0.27 15.77
C SER A 61 14.59 -0.91 14.54
N GLU A 62 15.47 -1.90 14.73
CA GLU A 62 16.13 -2.63 13.64
C GLU A 62 15.12 -3.46 12.85
N GLU A 63 14.20 -4.16 13.52
CA GLU A 63 13.11 -4.89 12.88
C GLU A 63 12.23 -3.94 12.07
N TYR A 64 11.83 -2.84 12.66
CA TYR A 64 11.06 -1.79 12.00
C TYR A 64 11.78 -1.25 10.76
N LEU A 65 13.04 -0.85 10.87
CA LEU A 65 13.83 -0.31 9.76
C LEU A 65 14.00 -1.33 8.63
N PHE A 66 14.14 -2.59 8.97
CA PHE A 66 14.25 -3.66 7.99
C PHE A 66 12.95 -3.86 7.21
N TRP A 67 11.80 -3.87 7.89
CA TRP A 67 10.52 -4.23 7.29
C TRP A 67 9.73 -3.04 6.73
N SER A 68 9.76 -1.88 7.37
CA SER A 68 8.98 -0.71 6.95
C SER A 68 9.16 -0.33 5.47
N ARG A 69 10.32 -0.64 4.91
CA ARG A 69 10.62 -0.42 3.49
C ARG A 69 10.06 -1.48 2.55
N LYS A 70 9.43 -2.54 3.07
CA LYS A 70 9.01 -3.72 2.29
C LYS A 70 7.52 -4.00 2.39
N VAL A 71 6.83 -3.36 3.34
CA VAL A 71 5.43 -3.65 3.70
C VAL A 71 4.40 -2.77 2.97
N CYS A 72 4.76 -2.13 1.86
CA CYS A 72 3.80 -1.32 1.09
C CYS A 72 2.52 -2.10 0.71
N GLY A 73 2.64 -3.38 0.38
CA GLY A 73 1.49 -4.23 0.09
C GLY A 73 0.64 -4.54 1.32
N LEU A 74 1.25 -4.66 2.51
CA LEU A 74 0.51 -4.84 3.76
C LEU A 74 -0.16 -3.54 4.21
N ALA A 75 0.43 -2.38 3.94
CA ALA A 75 -0.23 -1.11 4.18
C ALA A 75 -1.47 -0.93 3.27
N CYS A 76 -1.40 -1.37 2.01
CA CYS A 76 -2.58 -1.46 1.16
C CYS A 76 -3.64 -2.40 1.76
N LEU A 77 -3.25 -3.58 2.25
CA LEU A 77 -4.18 -4.52 2.91
C LEU A 77 -4.79 -3.92 4.17
N GLN A 78 -3.99 -3.27 5.02
CA GLN A 78 -4.48 -2.65 6.26
C GLN A 78 -5.51 -1.55 5.97
N SER A 79 -5.31 -0.77 4.89
CA SER A 79 -6.32 0.17 4.39
C SER A 79 -7.64 -0.53 4.04
N LEU A 80 -7.59 -1.69 3.36
CA LEU A 80 -8.79 -2.47 3.03
C LEU A 80 -9.46 -3.04 4.28
N LEU A 81 -8.69 -3.59 5.21
CA LEU A 81 -9.22 -4.12 6.47
C LEU A 81 -9.94 -3.04 7.26
N HIS A 82 -9.33 -1.86 7.37
CA HIS A 82 -9.92 -0.73 8.09
C HIS A 82 -11.16 -0.15 7.40
N GLY A 83 -11.22 -0.19 6.07
CA GLY A 83 -12.34 0.35 5.31
C GLY A 83 -13.49 -0.65 5.11
N TRP A 84 -13.21 -1.95 5.04
CA TRP A 84 -14.20 -2.95 4.64
C TRP A 84 -14.54 -3.98 5.72
N THR A 85 -13.80 -3.99 6.84
CA THR A 85 -13.99 -4.92 7.95
C THR A 85 -13.78 -4.25 9.29
N ASP A 86 -14.11 -4.96 10.38
CA ASP A 86 -13.80 -4.53 11.75
C ASP A 86 -12.45 -5.06 12.24
N VAL A 87 -11.66 -5.68 11.38
CA VAL A 87 -10.35 -6.22 11.73
C VAL A 87 -9.37 -5.06 11.96
N ARG A 88 -8.72 -5.08 13.11
CA ARG A 88 -7.72 -4.09 13.53
C ARG A 88 -6.46 -4.82 13.96
N LEU A 89 -5.53 -4.97 13.03
CA LEU A 89 -4.22 -5.58 13.24
C LEU A 89 -3.14 -4.51 13.05
N THR A 90 -2.12 -4.56 13.90
CA THR A 90 -0.92 -3.75 13.73
C THR A 90 -0.16 -4.18 12.47
N MET A 91 0.74 -3.33 11.97
CA MET A 91 1.57 -3.70 10.82
C MET A 91 2.43 -4.94 11.10
N ARG A 92 2.93 -5.06 12.33
CA ARG A 92 3.75 -6.20 12.75
C ARG A 92 2.96 -7.51 12.80
N GLU A 93 1.71 -7.48 13.27
CA GLU A 93 0.82 -8.64 13.27
C GLU A 93 0.49 -9.09 11.84
N LEU A 94 0.17 -8.14 10.95
CA LEU A 94 -0.02 -8.43 9.52
C LEU A 94 1.22 -9.03 8.88
N LEU A 95 2.40 -8.51 9.23
CA LEU A 95 3.67 -9.03 8.74
C LEU A 95 3.92 -10.45 9.21
N ALA A 96 3.64 -10.79 10.48
CA ALA A 96 3.79 -12.14 11.00
C ALA A 96 2.92 -13.13 10.21
N LEU A 97 1.64 -12.80 10.06
CA LEU A 97 0.71 -13.62 9.27
C LEU A 97 1.17 -13.76 7.81
N ALA A 98 1.62 -12.67 7.20
CA ALA A 98 2.10 -12.70 5.83
C ALA A 98 3.35 -13.57 5.64
N LEU A 99 4.25 -13.61 6.62
CA LEU A 99 5.41 -14.50 6.64
C LEU A 99 4.99 -15.96 6.77
N ASP A 100 4.08 -16.27 7.69
CA ASP A 100 3.55 -17.62 7.91
C ASP A 100 2.84 -18.18 6.67
N TRP A 101 2.16 -17.31 5.93
CA TRP A 101 1.52 -17.68 4.66
C TRP A 101 2.49 -17.68 3.46
N GLY A 102 3.77 -17.37 3.65
CA GLY A 102 4.76 -17.35 2.58
C GLY A 102 4.62 -16.17 1.61
N CYS A 103 3.98 -15.08 2.04
CA CYS A 103 3.87 -13.87 1.19
C CYS A 103 5.21 -13.16 0.99
N TYR A 104 6.17 -13.44 1.87
CA TYR A 104 7.55 -12.95 1.79
C TYR A 104 8.52 -14.10 1.97
N LEU A 105 9.55 -14.16 1.13
CA LEU A 105 10.67 -15.08 1.28
C LEU A 105 11.90 -14.30 1.70
N VAL A 106 12.41 -14.63 2.89
CA VAL A 106 13.65 -14.03 3.41
C VAL A 106 14.80 -14.96 3.01
N GLU A 107 15.65 -14.48 2.11
CA GLU A 107 16.83 -15.20 1.67
C GLU A 107 17.99 -15.07 2.68
N PRO A 108 18.97 -15.97 2.65
CA PRO A 108 20.24 -15.77 3.33
C PRO A 108 20.80 -14.38 2.97
N HIS A 109 21.41 -13.69 3.92
CA HIS A 109 21.89 -12.32 3.79
C HIS A 109 20.82 -11.21 3.78
N GLY A 110 19.59 -11.51 4.19
CA GLY A 110 18.56 -10.50 4.46
C GLY A 110 17.90 -9.92 3.22
N LYS A 111 18.09 -10.50 2.03
CA LYS A 111 17.29 -10.13 0.87
C LYS A 111 15.88 -10.69 1.03
N VAL A 112 14.88 -9.86 0.71
CA VAL A 112 13.48 -10.25 0.79
C VAL A 112 12.86 -10.22 -0.60
N GLN A 113 12.22 -11.32 -0.98
CA GLN A 113 11.31 -11.38 -2.13
C GLN A 113 9.86 -11.25 -1.63
N GLY A 114 9.10 -10.37 -2.20
CA GLY A 114 7.69 -10.15 -1.86
C GLY A 114 7.20 -8.75 -2.25
N LEU A 115 5.95 -8.45 -2.20
CA LEU A 115 4.84 -9.36 -1.84
C LEU A 115 4.61 -10.41 -2.94
N LEU A 116 4.55 -11.70 -2.61
CA LEU A 116 4.22 -12.77 -3.54
C LEU A 116 2.70 -12.85 -3.69
N TYR A 117 2.19 -12.65 -4.91
CA TYR A 117 0.76 -12.45 -5.15
C TYR A 117 -0.09 -13.68 -4.83
N ARG A 118 0.34 -14.88 -5.25
CA ARG A 118 -0.45 -16.10 -5.02
C ARG A 118 -0.64 -16.44 -3.54
N PRO A 119 0.42 -16.51 -2.71
CA PRO A 119 0.27 -16.68 -1.26
C PRO A 119 -0.57 -15.59 -0.61
N PHE A 120 -0.33 -14.32 -0.97
CA PHE A 120 -1.09 -13.19 -0.47
C PHE A 120 -2.60 -13.34 -0.76
N MET A 121 -2.97 -13.67 -2.00
CA MET A 121 -4.37 -13.83 -2.38
C MET A 121 -5.02 -14.99 -1.62
N ALA A 122 -4.33 -16.14 -1.50
CA ALA A 122 -4.82 -17.29 -0.74
C ALA A 122 -5.05 -16.93 0.73
N TRP A 123 -4.10 -16.21 1.33
CA TRP A 123 -4.21 -15.73 2.70
C TRP A 123 -5.40 -14.82 2.91
N VAL A 124 -5.48 -13.71 2.14
CA VAL A 124 -6.51 -12.69 2.37
C VAL A 124 -7.92 -13.20 2.03
N SER A 125 -8.04 -14.13 1.07
CA SER A 125 -9.32 -14.78 0.78
C SER A 125 -9.74 -15.72 1.90
N SER A 126 -8.82 -16.50 2.45
CA SER A 126 -9.11 -17.45 3.53
C SER A 126 -9.43 -16.75 4.85
N GLN A 127 -8.67 -15.72 5.21
CA GLN A 127 -8.78 -15.10 6.53
C GLN A 127 -9.78 -13.95 6.58
N PHE A 128 -9.93 -13.19 5.51
CA PHE A 128 -10.71 -11.95 5.52
C PHE A 128 -11.89 -11.99 4.53
N GLY A 129 -12.06 -13.07 3.78
CA GLY A 129 -13.17 -13.22 2.85
C GLY A 129 -13.05 -12.36 1.58
N PHE A 130 -11.90 -11.76 1.30
CA PHE A 130 -11.69 -10.96 0.09
C PHE A 130 -11.64 -11.85 -1.14
N THR A 131 -12.25 -11.40 -2.23
CA THR A 131 -12.06 -12.02 -3.54
C THR A 131 -10.93 -11.32 -4.27
N CYS A 132 -9.92 -12.09 -4.71
CA CYS A 132 -8.72 -11.56 -5.34
C CYS A 132 -8.48 -12.14 -6.74
N GLN A 133 -8.02 -11.31 -7.66
CA GLN A 133 -7.61 -11.72 -9.00
C GLN A 133 -6.30 -11.06 -9.38
N VAL A 134 -5.35 -11.84 -9.89
CA VAL A 134 -4.11 -11.29 -10.46
C VAL A 134 -4.42 -10.60 -11.79
N VAL A 135 -3.84 -9.42 -11.95
CA VAL A 135 -3.82 -8.66 -13.22
C VAL A 135 -2.38 -8.67 -13.71
N GLU A 136 -2.14 -9.18 -14.92
CA GLU A 136 -0.82 -9.23 -15.54
C GLU A 136 -0.87 -8.75 -16.98
N ASN A 137 0.24 -8.15 -17.44
CA ASN A 137 0.42 -7.64 -18.80
C ASN A 137 -0.68 -6.67 -19.26
N THR A 138 -1.37 -6.01 -18.31
CA THR A 138 -2.54 -5.20 -18.57
C THR A 138 -2.23 -3.72 -18.34
N PRO A 139 -2.38 -2.86 -19.34
CA PRO A 139 -2.24 -1.42 -19.16
C PRO A 139 -3.22 -0.89 -18.13
N ILE A 140 -2.84 0.19 -17.42
CA ILE A 140 -3.70 0.75 -16.37
C ILE A 140 -5.09 1.16 -16.89
N GLN A 141 -5.21 1.61 -18.11
CA GLN A 141 -6.50 1.96 -18.72
C GLN A 141 -7.45 0.76 -18.81
N ALA A 142 -6.93 -0.43 -19.11
CA ALA A 142 -7.74 -1.65 -19.15
C ALA A 142 -8.05 -2.16 -17.75
N SER A 143 -7.04 -2.17 -16.85
CA SER A 143 -7.21 -2.56 -15.46
C SER A 143 -8.23 -1.67 -14.73
N SER A 144 -8.20 -0.36 -15.01
CA SER A 144 -9.12 0.60 -14.38
C SER A 144 -10.58 0.43 -14.81
N ARG A 145 -10.83 -0.06 -16.04
CA ARG A 145 -12.19 -0.40 -16.49
C ARG A 145 -12.75 -1.63 -15.78
N ALA A 146 -11.89 -2.48 -15.23
CA ALA A 146 -12.28 -3.64 -14.44
C ALA A 146 -12.62 -3.28 -13.00
N VAL A 147 -12.18 -2.13 -12.50
CA VAL A 147 -12.48 -1.67 -11.13
C VAL A 147 -13.93 -1.20 -11.07
N ARG A 148 -14.76 -1.93 -10.32
CA ARG A 148 -16.19 -1.66 -10.10
C ARG A 148 -16.40 -1.12 -8.68
N PRO A 149 -17.57 -0.58 -8.33
CA PRO A 149 -17.90 -0.29 -6.94
C PRO A 149 -17.61 -1.50 -6.03
N GLY A 150 -16.96 -1.28 -4.89
CA GLY A 150 -16.51 -2.36 -4.00
C GLY A 150 -15.26 -3.11 -4.45
N GLN A 151 -14.58 -2.61 -5.50
CA GLN A 151 -13.32 -3.17 -5.96
C GLN A 151 -12.22 -2.12 -5.98
N VAL A 152 -10.99 -2.57 -5.76
CA VAL A 152 -9.76 -1.76 -5.84
C VAL A 152 -8.66 -2.53 -6.53
N LEU A 153 -7.62 -1.84 -6.94
CA LEU A 153 -6.44 -2.45 -7.53
C LEU A 153 -5.19 -2.12 -6.71
N ILE A 154 -4.58 -3.13 -6.11
CA ILE A 154 -3.22 -3.01 -5.57
C ILE A 154 -2.27 -3.11 -6.77
N ALA A 155 -1.78 -1.97 -7.24
CA ALA A 155 -0.99 -1.87 -8.46
C ALA A 155 0.51 -1.85 -8.17
N SER A 156 1.28 -2.63 -8.95
CA SER A 156 2.74 -2.55 -8.92
C SER A 156 3.22 -1.37 -9.75
N VAL A 157 3.99 -0.51 -9.12
CA VAL A 157 4.53 0.72 -9.73
C VAL A 157 6.01 0.90 -9.42
N SER A 158 6.67 1.76 -10.18
CA SER A 158 7.99 2.25 -9.83
C SER A 158 7.93 3.16 -8.61
N PRO A 159 8.88 3.08 -7.67
CA PRO A 159 8.94 3.99 -6.52
C PRO A 159 9.03 5.48 -6.89
N GLU A 160 9.50 5.80 -8.08
CA GLU A 160 9.61 7.16 -8.60
C GLU A 160 8.25 7.82 -8.87
N ILE A 161 7.14 7.09 -8.76
CA ILE A 161 5.77 7.65 -8.84
C ILE A 161 5.52 8.79 -7.84
N ARG A 162 6.31 8.85 -6.76
CA ARG A 162 6.26 9.92 -5.74
C ARG A 162 6.63 11.30 -6.29
N ASP A 163 7.51 11.36 -7.29
CA ASP A 163 7.78 12.56 -8.07
C ASP A 163 7.56 12.27 -9.56
N PRO A 164 6.36 12.54 -10.08
CA PRO A 164 6.01 12.23 -11.47
C PRO A 164 6.84 12.96 -12.53
N ARG A 165 7.67 13.91 -12.14
CA ARG A 165 8.62 14.59 -13.04
C ARG A 165 9.86 13.74 -13.30
N THR A 166 10.17 12.80 -12.41
CA THR A 166 11.34 11.95 -12.53
C THR A 166 11.17 10.88 -13.62
N TYR A 167 12.28 10.41 -14.14
CA TYR A 167 12.33 9.25 -15.02
C TYR A 167 12.25 7.96 -14.19
N ALA A 168 11.42 7.01 -14.63
CA ALA A 168 11.33 5.70 -14.02
C ALA A 168 12.29 4.73 -14.74
N PRO A 169 13.45 4.40 -14.17
CA PRO A 169 14.45 3.53 -14.83
C PRO A 169 13.97 2.08 -14.92
N ARG A 170 13.02 1.71 -14.06
CA ARG A 170 12.39 0.38 -14.04
C ARG A 170 10.92 0.50 -13.67
N ARG A 171 10.14 -0.51 -14.02
CA ARG A 171 8.74 -0.62 -13.59
C ARG A 171 8.62 -1.65 -12.46
N GLY A 172 7.84 -1.33 -11.43
CA GLY A 172 7.64 -2.20 -10.28
C GLY A 172 8.63 -1.92 -9.13
N GLY A 173 8.46 -2.66 -8.06
CA GLY A 173 9.24 -2.53 -6.81
C GLY A 173 8.53 -1.75 -5.72
N HIS A 174 7.33 -1.24 -5.99
CA HIS A 174 6.45 -0.60 -5.03
C HIS A 174 4.99 -0.96 -5.31
N LEU A 175 4.15 -0.94 -4.30
CA LEU A 175 2.71 -1.17 -4.41
C LEU A 175 1.93 0.04 -3.91
N VAL A 176 0.92 0.42 -4.67
CA VAL A 176 -0.03 1.49 -4.34
C VAL A 176 -1.45 0.98 -4.44
N LEU A 177 -2.39 1.59 -3.70
CA LEU A 177 -3.79 1.22 -3.70
C LEU A 177 -4.59 2.17 -4.58
N ILE A 178 -5.00 1.74 -5.76
CA ILE A 178 -5.91 2.49 -6.63
C ILE A 178 -7.34 2.26 -6.16
N HIS A 179 -8.01 3.33 -5.75
CA HIS A 179 -9.38 3.28 -5.25
C HIS A 179 -10.40 3.97 -6.18
N ALA A 180 -9.93 4.79 -7.14
CA ALA A 180 -10.83 5.37 -8.14
C ALA A 180 -10.09 5.69 -9.44
N VAL A 181 -10.81 5.57 -10.55
CA VAL A 181 -10.38 6.09 -11.86
C VAL A 181 -11.57 6.78 -12.52
N HIS A 182 -11.47 8.07 -12.69
CA HIS A 182 -12.54 8.88 -13.29
C HIS A 182 -11.97 10.00 -14.16
N GLY A 183 -12.59 10.27 -15.30
CA GLY A 183 -12.18 11.37 -16.19
C GLY A 183 -10.73 11.30 -16.67
N GLY A 184 -10.15 10.09 -16.77
CA GLY A 184 -8.75 9.92 -17.17
C GLY A 184 -7.75 10.22 -16.03
N ILE A 185 -8.21 10.35 -14.80
CA ILE A 185 -7.40 10.53 -13.59
C ILE A 185 -7.44 9.26 -12.75
N VAL A 186 -6.28 8.77 -12.34
CA VAL A 186 -6.11 7.69 -11.36
C VAL A 186 -5.97 8.32 -10.00
N ARG A 187 -6.80 7.89 -9.02
CA ARG A 187 -6.68 8.25 -7.61
C ARG A 187 -6.20 7.04 -6.83
N PHE A 188 -5.20 7.26 -5.99
CA PHE A 188 -4.56 6.17 -5.27
C PHE A 188 -3.96 6.62 -3.94
N HIS A 189 -3.84 5.69 -3.01
CA HIS A 189 -3.00 5.84 -1.83
C HIS A 189 -1.59 5.35 -2.14
N ASP A 190 -0.58 6.16 -1.83
CA ASP A 190 0.82 5.77 -1.86
C ASP A 190 1.30 5.50 -0.44
N PRO A 191 1.43 4.23 -0.01
CA PRO A 191 1.82 3.89 1.36
C PRO A 191 3.17 4.43 1.78
N SER A 192 4.04 4.72 0.84
CA SER A 192 5.38 5.25 1.10
C SER A 192 5.50 6.75 0.83
N GLY A 193 4.39 7.41 0.48
CA GLY A 193 4.39 8.83 0.22
C GLY A 193 4.55 9.65 1.50
N TYR A 194 5.40 10.66 1.41
CA TYR A 194 5.57 11.69 2.44
C TYR A 194 4.99 13.04 2.01
N SER A 195 4.43 13.10 0.82
CA SER A 195 3.77 14.32 0.37
C SER A 195 2.39 14.43 1.01
N HIS A 196 1.92 15.66 1.17
CA HIS A 196 0.56 15.98 1.59
C HIS A 196 -0.54 15.35 0.70
N ASN A 197 -0.17 14.70 -0.40
CA ASN A 197 -1.07 14.04 -1.33
C ASN A 197 -0.98 12.50 -1.27
N ALA A 198 -0.21 11.93 -0.37
CA ALA A 198 0.01 10.47 -0.33
C ALA A 198 -1.29 9.70 -0.04
N ASP A 199 -2.16 10.26 0.78
CA ASP A 199 -3.47 9.74 1.14
C ASP A 199 -4.52 9.87 0.03
N SER A 200 -4.26 10.72 -0.96
CA SER A 200 -5.20 11.03 -2.05
C SER A 200 -4.46 11.45 -3.30
N ALA A 201 -3.35 10.78 -3.59
CA ALA A 201 -2.55 11.06 -4.78
C ALA A 201 -3.38 10.89 -6.05
N SER A 202 -3.18 11.78 -7.01
CA SER A 202 -3.87 11.71 -8.28
C SER A 202 -2.94 12.01 -9.45
N LEU A 203 -3.03 11.19 -10.50
CA LEU A 203 -2.25 11.36 -11.71
C LEU A 203 -3.10 11.11 -12.96
N PRO A 204 -2.87 11.85 -14.05
CA PRO A 204 -3.41 11.47 -15.34
C PRO A 204 -2.99 10.03 -15.71
N LEU A 205 -3.91 9.25 -16.27
CA LEU A 205 -3.67 7.86 -16.72
C LEU A 205 -2.36 7.70 -17.49
N ARG A 206 -2.09 8.60 -18.44
CA ARG A 206 -0.86 8.57 -19.24
C ARG A 206 0.42 8.75 -18.42
N ILE A 207 0.34 9.50 -17.33
CA ILE A 207 1.48 9.71 -16.41
C ILE A 207 1.63 8.50 -15.51
N PHE A 208 0.53 7.99 -14.93
CA PHE A 208 0.56 6.78 -14.09
C PHE A 208 1.13 5.57 -14.86
N GLU A 209 0.73 5.37 -16.13
CA GLU A 209 1.23 4.26 -16.97
C GLU A 209 2.75 4.24 -17.13
N ARG A 210 3.43 5.38 -17.01
CA ARG A 210 4.90 5.44 -17.06
C ARG A 210 5.55 4.65 -15.92
N PHE A 211 4.91 4.61 -14.78
CA PHE A 211 5.38 3.96 -13.56
C PHE A 211 4.78 2.57 -13.38
N HIS A 212 3.63 2.29 -14.00
CA HIS A 212 2.89 1.05 -13.82
C HIS A 212 3.61 -0.14 -14.45
N ALA A 213 3.79 -1.22 -13.66
CA ALA A 213 4.43 -2.46 -14.10
C ALA A 213 3.48 -3.38 -14.89
N ARG A 214 2.29 -2.93 -15.24
CA ARG A 214 1.22 -3.68 -15.90
C ARG A 214 0.80 -4.94 -15.15
N ARG A 215 0.94 -4.91 -13.83
CA ARG A 215 0.54 -6.00 -12.95
C ARG A 215 0.05 -5.48 -11.62
N GLY A 216 -0.79 -6.28 -10.98
CA GLY A 216 -1.36 -5.96 -9.68
C GLY A 216 -2.31 -7.04 -9.21
N ILE A 217 -3.04 -6.75 -8.14
CA ILE A 217 -4.08 -7.60 -7.58
C ILE A 217 -5.37 -6.78 -7.53
N LEU A 218 -6.38 -7.21 -8.26
CA LEU A 218 -7.74 -6.70 -8.12
C LEU A 218 -8.34 -7.36 -6.88
N VAL A 219 -8.85 -6.55 -5.96
CA VAL A 219 -9.43 -7.01 -4.69
C VAL A 219 -10.86 -6.50 -4.60
N SER A 220 -11.77 -7.40 -4.24
CA SER A 220 -13.19 -7.09 -3.97
C SER A 220 -13.47 -7.23 -2.49
N ALA A 221 -14.33 -6.35 -1.98
CA ALA A 221 -14.82 -6.43 -0.61
C ALA A 221 -15.49 -7.81 -0.32
N PRO A 222 -15.51 -8.23 0.94
CA PRO A 222 -16.28 -9.42 1.34
C PRO A 222 -17.77 -9.24 1.00
N SER A 223 -18.42 -10.34 0.64
CA SER A 223 -19.87 -10.38 0.35
C SER A 223 -20.70 -10.27 1.62
#